data_8058d3e0530911fe12969160b8bbfb8a
#
_entry.id   8058d3e0530911fe12969160b8bbfb8a
#
_cell.length_a   1.000
_cell.length_b   1.000
_cell.length_c   1.000
_cell.angle_alpha   90.00
_cell.angle_beta   90.00
_cell.angle_gamma   90.00
#
_symmetry.space_group_name_H-M   'P 1'
#
loop_
_entity.id
_entity.type
_entity.pdbx_description
1 polymer ?
#
loop_
_entity_poly.entity_id
_entity_poly.type
_entity_poly.pdbx_seq_one_letter_code
_entity_poly.pdbx_strand_id
1 'polypeptide(L)'
;MHITPVSSGLRRLLAPALLLALPVLMTACGGGKATRPAPPPPTAHRPKTVPDNPEAANSVLMRAISLVGTPYRYGGNTPESGFDCSGLVNYVYRDVLALDLPRSSRALSQYQGDRIKPERLAPGDLVFFGNGDGVNHVGIYVGEGRFVHAPTSGGTVRLDHLDGHYWRDHYSGAKRVLD
;
A
#
# COMPACT_ATOMS: atom_id res chain seq x y z
N MET A 1 65.30 -13.36 -27.08
CA MET A 1 66.66 -13.71 -26.73
C MET A 1 66.64 -14.39 -25.39
N HIS A 2 67.03 -15.66 -25.39
CA HIS A 2 67.42 -16.53 -24.28
C HIS A 2 66.39 -16.89 -23.20
N ILE A 3 65.76 -18.09 -23.28
CA ILE A 3 66.28 -19.48 -23.08
C ILE A 3 66.43 -19.81 -21.57
N THR A 4 65.45 -20.57 -21.07
CA THR A 4 65.44 -21.85 -20.31
C THR A 4 66.74 -22.30 -19.55
N PRO A 5 66.67 -23.40 -18.83
CA PRO A 5 65.73 -24.12 -17.99
C PRO A 5 66.39 -24.67 -16.71
N VAL A 6 65.87 -25.84 -16.19
CA VAL A 6 66.53 -26.95 -15.43
C VAL A 6 65.99 -27.06 -13.99
N SER A 7 65.32 -28.03 -13.63
CA SER A 7 65.50 -29.47 -13.56
C SER A 7 65.54 -30.00 -12.11
N SER A 8 64.74 -30.98 -11.90
CA SER A 8 64.95 -32.20 -11.10
C SER A 8 65.13 -32.15 -9.58
N GLY A 9 64.32 -32.95 -8.94
CA GLY A 9 64.56 -33.39 -7.57
C GLY A 9 63.54 -34.39 -7.04
N LEU A 10 63.50 -35.54 -7.68
CA LEU A 10 62.76 -36.71 -7.21
C LEU A 10 63.39 -37.24 -5.93
N ARG A 11 62.70 -37.18 -4.80
CA ARG A 11 63.01 -38.08 -3.64
C ARG A 11 61.73 -38.70 -3.14
N ARG A 12 61.57 -39.97 -3.48
CA ARG A 12 60.67 -40.91 -2.82
C ARG A 12 61.21 -41.19 -1.44
N LEU A 13 60.36 -41.05 -0.45
CA LEU A 13 60.52 -41.74 0.83
C LEU A 13 59.18 -42.39 1.20
N LEU A 14 59.30 -43.68 1.46
CA LEU A 14 58.26 -44.63 1.81
C LEU A 14 57.89 -44.52 3.30
N ALA A 15 56.58 -44.69 3.60
CA ALA A 15 55.93 -45.38 4.69
C ALA A 15 55.91 -44.70 6.09
N PRO A 16 55.04 -45.15 7.00
CA PRO A 16 54.07 -46.24 6.95
C PRO A 16 52.60 -45.84 7.25
N ALA A 17 51.71 -46.75 6.95
CA ALA A 17 50.29 -46.71 7.25
C ALA A 17 50.06 -46.75 8.79
N LEU A 18 49.35 -45.75 9.29
CA LEU A 18 48.76 -45.78 10.62
C LEU A 18 47.21 -45.75 10.43
N LEU A 19 46.61 -46.90 10.61
CA LEU A 19 45.19 -47.13 10.73
C LEU A 19 44.65 -46.42 11.97
N LEU A 20 44.09 -45.22 11.83
CA LEU A 20 43.31 -44.58 12.87
C LEU A 20 41.84 -44.83 12.59
N ALA A 21 41.25 -45.69 13.40
CA ALA A 21 39.83 -45.93 13.46
C ALA A 21 39.10 -44.62 13.81
N LEU A 22 38.30 -44.08 12.88
CA LEU A 22 37.40 -42.97 13.12
C LEU A 22 36.12 -43.50 13.79
N PRO A 23 35.71 -42.98 14.96
CA PRO A 23 34.38 -43.26 15.47
C PRO A 23 33.38 -42.51 14.61
N VAL A 24 32.43 -43.25 14.01
CA VAL A 24 31.25 -42.72 13.37
C VAL A 24 30.38 -42.07 14.45
N LEU A 25 30.45 -40.74 14.58
CA LEU A 25 29.43 -40.01 15.32
C LEU A 25 28.16 -39.97 14.45
N MET A 26 27.20 -40.78 14.84
CA MET A 26 25.83 -40.66 14.40
C MET A 26 25.28 -39.34 14.93
N THR A 27 25.37 -38.27 14.14
CA THR A 27 24.60 -37.05 14.39
C THR A 27 23.16 -37.35 14.11
N ALA A 28 22.36 -37.55 15.16
CA ALA A 28 20.93 -37.57 15.09
C ALA A 28 20.43 -36.23 14.53
N CYS A 29 19.86 -36.23 13.32
CA CYS A 29 19.09 -35.14 12.81
C CYS A 29 17.89 -34.90 13.73
N GLY A 30 18.04 -34.00 14.69
CA GLY A 30 16.91 -33.46 15.44
C GLY A 30 15.97 -32.73 14.46
N GLY A 31 14.84 -33.36 14.14
CA GLY A 31 13.77 -32.74 13.40
C GLY A 31 13.25 -31.54 14.17
N GLY A 32 13.81 -30.36 13.88
CA GLY A 32 13.22 -29.09 14.31
C GLY A 32 11.85 -29.01 13.70
N LYS A 33 10.79 -29.17 14.52
CA LYS A 33 9.44 -28.80 14.12
C LYS A 33 9.52 -27.33 13.68
N ALA A 34 9.39 -27.11 12.37
CA ALA A 34 9.17 -25.77 11.84
C ALA A 34 7.91 -25.23 12.52
N THR A 35 8.09 -24.37 13.51
CA THR A 35 7.00 -23.62 14.12
C THR A 35 6.45 -22.73 13.02
N ARG A 36 5.27 -23.09 12.51
CA ARG A 36 4.49 -22.26 11.60
C ARG A 36 4.39 -20.88 12.27
N PRO A 37 4.75 -19.79 11.57
CA PRO A 37 4.56 -18.46 12.13
C PRO A 37 3.12 -18.34 12.61
N ALA A 38 2.93 -17.85 13.83
CA ALA A 38 1.59 -17.58 14.35
C ALA A 38 0.87 -16.67 13.36
N PRO A 39 -0.43 -16.93 13.05
CA PRO A 39 -1.20 -16.02 12.23
C PRO A 39 -1.13 -14.63 12.88
N PRO A 40 -1.05 -13.53 12.07
CA PRO A 40 -1.06 -12.19 12.63
C PRO A 40 -2.29 -12.04 13.53
N PRO A 41 -2.18 -11.31 14.65
CA PRO A 41 -3.31 -11.08 15.54
C PRO A 41 -4.48 -10.54 14.71
N PRO A 42 -5.72 -10.99 14.98
CA PRO A 42 -6.88 -10.47 14.27
C PRO A 42 -6.84 -8.95 14.40
N THR A 43 -6.79 -8.29 13.25
CA THR A 43 -6.87 -6.82 13.17
C THR A 43 -8.06 -6.41 14.02
N ALA A 44 -7.80 -5.62 15.07
CA ALA A 44 -8.83 -5.16 15.97
C ALA A 44 -9.99 -4.63 15.12
N HIS A 45 -11.16 -5.24 15.26
CA HIS A 45 -12.35 -4.86 14.52
C HIS A 45 -12.60 -3.39 14.85
N ARG A 46 -12.23 -2.48 13.94
CA ARG A 46 -12.65 -1.08 14.03
C ARG A 46 -14.18 -1.10 14.04
N PRO A 47 -14.83 -0.38 14.95
CA PRO A 47 -16.26 -0.27 14.94
C PRO A 47 -16.70 0.15 13.54
N LYS A 48 -17.60 -0.61 12.92
CA LYS A 48 -18.14 -0.29 11.60
C LYS A 48 -18.96 0.98 11.76
N THR A 49 -18.38 2.13 11.44
CA THR A 49 -19.10 3.39 11.46
C THR A 49 -20.06 3.38 10.29
N VAL A 50 -21.35 3.52 10.57
CA VAL A 50 -22.39 3.59 9.55
C VAL A 50 -22.41 5.04 9.02
N PRO A 51 -22.36 5.26 7.70
CA PRO A 51 -22.54 6.59 7.12
C PRO A 51 -23.97 7.10 7.38
N ASP A 52 -24.16 8.41 7.38
CA ASP A 52 -25.47 9.04 7.62
C ASP A 52 -26.46 8.70 6.48
N ASN A 53 -25.94 8.58 5.26
CA ASN A 53 -26.67 8.07 4.10
C ASN A 53 -25.99 6.81 3.53
N PRO A 54 -26.36 5.60 3.98
CA PRO A 54 -25.70 4.34 3.59
C PRO A 54 -25.85 4.03 2.10
N GLU A 55 -26.95 4.39 1.48
CA GLU A 55 -27.21 4.13 0.05
C GLU A 55 -26.28 4.97 -0.84
N ALA A 56 -26.20 6.26 -0.57
CA ALA A 56 -25.28 7.17 -1.25
C ALA A 56 -23.83 6.73 -1.05
N ALA A 57 -23.45 6.38 0.18
CA ALA A 57 -22.11 5.91 0.51
C ALA A 57 -21.74 4.63 -0.24
N ASN A 58 -22.66 3.67 -0.35
CA ASN A 58 -22.45 2.45 -1.13
C ASN A 58 -22.31 2.74 -2.63
N SER A 59 -23.10 3.67 -3.17
CA SER A 59 -23.00 4.08 -4.57
C SER A 59 -21.63 4.71 -4.87
N VAL A 60 -21.16 5.62 -4.01
CA VAL A 60 -19.83 6.24 -4.10
C VAL A 60 -18.73 5.19 -4.01
N LEU A 61 -18.80 4.28 -3.03
CA LEU A 61 -17.85 3.20 -2.84
C LEU A 61 -17.74 2.31 -4.09
N MET A 62 -18.87 1.81 -4.58
CA MET A 62 -18.89 0.90 -5.74
C MET A 62 -18.36 1.61 -6.99
N ARG A 63 -18.72 2.87 -7.19
CA ARG A 63 -18.21 3.65 -8.31
C ARG A 63 -16.71 3.89 -8.21
N ALA A 64 -16.20 4.30 -7.05
CA ALA A 64 -14.78 4.51 -6.84
C ALA A 64 -13.95 3.23 -7.12
N ILE A 65 -14.41 2.08 -6.62
CA ILE A 65 -13.73 0.80 -6.84
C ILE A 65 -13.77 0.41 -8.33
N SER A 66 -14.86 0.65 -9.05
CA SER A 66 -14.98 0.32 -10.48
C SER A 66 -14.00 1.08 -11.37
N LEU A 67 -13.38 2.15 -10.87
CA LEU A 67 -12.40 2.96 -11.59
C LEU A 67 -10.95 2.57 -11.30
N VAL A 68 -10.71 1.57 -10.45
CA VAL A 68 -9.36 1.07 -10.17
C VAL A 68 -8.74 0.55 -11.47
N GLY A 69 -7.46 0.92 -11.70
CA GLY A 69 -6.74 0.63 -12.94
C GLY A 69 -6.78 1.75 -13.97
N THR A 70 -7.68 2.76 -13.84
CA THR A 70 -7.70 3.92 -14.73
C THR A 70 -6.37 4.69 -14.61
N PRO A 71 -5.75 5.11 -15.74
CA PRO A 71 -4.49 5.84 -15.71
C PRO A 71 -4.56 7.16 -14.94
N TYR A 72 -3.47 7.49 -14.22
CA TYR A 72 -3.28 8.83 -13.70
C TYR A 72 -3.03 9.83 -14.83
N ARG A 73 -3.68 10.98 -14.76
CA ARG A 73 -3.38 12.12 -15.61
C ARG A 73 -3.58 13.42 -14.85
N TYR A 74 -2.58 14.28 -14.86
CA TYR A 74 -2.71 15.61 -14.26
C TYR A 74 -3.84 16.41 -14.95
N GLY A 75 -4.78 16.93 -14.15
CA GLY A 75 -5.99 17.61 -14.66
C GLY A 75 -7.04 16.66 -15.23
N GLY A 76 -6.81 15.36 -15.28
CA GLY A 76 -7.75 14.36 -15.78
C GLY A 76 -8.98 14.22 -14.87
N ASN A 77 -10.16 13.98 -15.47
CA ASN A 77 -11.44 13.95 -14.76
C ASN A 77 -12.49 13.03 -15.39
N THR A 78 -12.08 12.13 -16.31
CA THR A 78 -12.94 11.10 -16.90
C THR A 78 -12.18 9.77 -17.02
N PRO A 79 -12.88 8.63 -17.08
CA PRO A 79 -12.24 7.33 -17.29
C PRO A 79 -11.38 7.29 -18.57
N GLU A 80 -11.82 7.92 -19.63
CA GLU A 80 -11.14 7.92 -20.94
C GLU A 80 -9.89 8.80 -20.94
N SER A 81 -9.94 9.93 -20.24
CA SER A 81 -8.80 10.86 -20.17
C SER A 81 -7.82 10.52 -19.05
N GLY A 82 -8.18 9.64 -18.13
CA GLY A 82 -7.48 9.42 -16.88
C GLY A 82 -7.90 10.41 -15.78
N PHE A 83 -7.39 10.21 -14.56
CA PHE A 83 -7.73 11.00 -13.37
C PHE A 83 -6.51 11.58 -12.68
N ASP A 84 -6.63 12.83 -12.19
CA ASP A 84 -5.92 13.24 -10.98
C ASP A 84 -6.74 12.95 -9.71
N CYS A 85 -6.15 13.15 -8.52
CA CYS A 85 -6.80 12.80 -7.25
C CYS A 85 -8.14 13.52 -7.05
N SER A 86 -8.22 14.81 -7.31
CA SER A 86 -9.44 15.61 -7.16
C SER A 86 -10.42 15.39 -8.32
N GLY A 87 -9.93 15.04 -9.49
CA GLY A 87 -10.75 14.67 -10.64
C GLY A 87 -11.50 13.38 -10.44
N LEU A 88 -10.83 12.39 -9.86
CA LEU A 88 -11.47 11.14 -9.46
C LEU A 88 -12.61 11.40 -8.47
N VAL A 89 -12.34 12.15 -7.40
CA VAL A 89 -13.36 12.51 -6.40
C VAL A 89 -14.54 13.21 -7.06
N ASN A 90 -14.29 14.29 -7.80
CA ASN A 90 -15.36 15.05 -8.46
C ASN A 90 -16.17 14.18 -9.41
N TYR A 91 -15.52 13.35 -10.21
CA TYR A 91 -16.19 12.45 -11.15
C TYR A 91 -17.12 11.47 -10.43
N VAL A 92 -16.64 10.79 -9.39
CA VAL A 92 -17.43 9.80 -8.63
C VAL A 92 -18.68 10.43 -8.03
N TYR A 93 -18.53 11.55 -7.33
CA TYR A 93 -19.66 12.22 -6.66
C TYR A 93 -20.66 12.82 -7.65
N ARG A 94 -20.19 13.39 -8.73
CA ARG A 94 -21.07 13.91 -9.78
C ARG A 94 -21.85 12.81 -10.50
N ASP A 95 -21.17 11.70 -10.82
CA ASP A 95 -21.76 10.60 -11.60
C ASP A 95 -22.88 9.87 -10.83
N VAL A 96 -22.70 9.65 -9.53
CA VAL A 96 -23.69 8.88 -8.75
C VAL A 96 -24.67 9.71 -7.92
N LEU A 97 -24.34 10.98 -7.64
CA LEU A 97 -25.14 11.84 -6.74
C LEU A 97 -25.48 13.18 -7.34
N ALA A 98 -25.05 13.48 -8.57
CA ALA A 98 -25.13 14.81 -9.19
C ALA A 98 -24.53 15.92 -8.31
N LEU A 99 -23.55 15.61 -7.47
CA LEU A 99 -22.90 16.54 -6.57
C LEU A 99 -21.59 17.06 -7.17
N ASP A 100 -21.57 18.34 -7.51
CA ASP A 100 -20.37 19.00 -8.00
C ASP A 100 -19.47 19.43 -6.84
N LEU A 101 -18.27 18.89 -6.79
CA LEU A 101 -17.26 19.18 -5.77
C LEU A 101 -16.11 20.02 -6.35
N PRO A 102 -15.37 20.75 -5.51
CA PRO A 102 -14.20 21.53 -5.95
C PRO A 102 -13.14 20.69 -6.67
N ARG A 103 -12.44 21.29 -7.65
CA ARG A 103 -11.45 20.62 -8.52
C ARG A 103 -10.01 20.61 -7.97
N SER A 104 -9.80 20.91 -6.69
CA SER A 104 -8.48 20.75 -6.07
C SER A 104 -8.60 20.12 -4.69
N SER A 105 -7.60 19.33 -4.30
CA SER A 105 -7.55 18.69 -2.98
C SER A 105 -7.61 19.70 -1.84
N ARG A 106 -6.97 20.86 -1.99
CA ARG A 106 -7.01 21.96 -1.03
C ARG A 106 -8.43 22.52 -0.88
N ALA A 107 -9.11 22.82 -1.98
CA ALA A 107 -10.47 23.35 -1.93
C ALA A 107 -11.47 22.30 -1.38
N LEU A 108 -11.30 21.03 -1.72
CA LEU A 108 -12.07 19.92 -1.14
C LEU A 108 -11.90 19.84 0.38
N SER A 109 -10.68 20.03 0.90
CA SER A 109 -10.45 20.02 2.35
C SER A 109 -11.11 21.19 3.09
N GLN A 110 -11.43 22.25 2.38
CA GLN A 110 -12.12 23.45 2.89
C GLN A 110 -13.62 23.48 2.56
N TYR A 111 -14.08 22.56 1.72
CA TYR A 111 -15.48 22.48 1.32
C TYR A 111 -16.38 22.22 2.53
N GLN A 112 -17.67 22.57 2.43
CA GLN A 112 -18.68 22.28 3.46
C GLN A 112 -18.73 20.79 3.78
N GLY A 113 -19.17 20.46 4.99
CA GLY A 113 -19.25 19.08 5.49
C GLY A 113 -18.46 18.88 6.77
N ASP A 114 -18.82 17.83 7.48
CA ASP A 114 -18.29 17.56 8.81
C ASP A 114 -16.85 17.05 8.78
N ARG A 115 -16.02 17.54 9.71
CA ARG A 115 -14.71 16.94 9.97
C ARG A 115 -14.88 15.63 10.70
N ILE A 116 -14.31 14.56 10.11
CA ILE A 116 -14.44 13.20 10.66
C ILE A 116 -13.12 12.78 11.32
N LYS A 117 -13.23 12.28 12.55
CA LYS A 117 -12.08 11.66 13.24
C LYS A 117 -11.77 10.30 12.59
N PRO A 118 -10.50 9.85 12.59
CA PRO A 118 -10.11 8.57 11.96
C PRO A 118 -10.92 7.37 12.43
N GLU A 119 -11.35 7.37 13.71
CA GLU A 119 -12.12 6.28 14.32
C GLU A 119 -13.57 6.24 13.83
N ARG A 120 -14.05 7.33 13.25
CA ARG A 120 -15.44 7.51 12.76
C ARG A 120 -15.54 7.51 11.24
N LEU A 121 -14.46 7.17 10.54
CA LEU A 121 -14.47 7.06 9.08
C LEU A 121 -15.50 6.03 8.61
N ALA A 122 -16.30 6.41 7.63
CA ALA A 122 -17.27 5.57 6.94
C ALA A 122 -17.02 5.59 5.43
N PRO A 123 -17.43 4.55 4.68
CA PRO A 123 -17.35 4.56 3.23
C PRO A 123 -17.97 5.84 2.63
N GLY A 124 -17.29 6.42 1.64
CA GLY A 124 -17.69 7.69 1.05
C GLY A 124 -17.08 8.93 1.73
N ASP A 125 -16.40 8.83 2.88
CA ASP A 125 -15.67 9.97 3.44
C ASP A 125 -14.46 10.32 2.57
N LEU A 126 -14.15 11.60 2.46
CA LEU A 126 -12.92 12.09 1.83
C LEU A 126 -11.78 12.07 2.84
N VAL A 127 -10.66 11.48 2.47
CA VAL A 127 -9.42 11.46 3.26
C VAL A 127 -8.36 12.33 2.58
N PHE A 128 -7.69 13.16 3.35
CA PHE A 128 -6.75 14.16 2.87
C PHE A 128 -5.35 13.89 3.37
N PHE A 129 -4.38 14.17 2.51
CA PHE A 129 -2.96 14.03 2.81
C PHE A 129 -2.20 15.28 2.39
N GLY A 130 -1.09 15.52 3.06
CA GLY A 130 -0.24 16.68 2.78
C GLY A 130 0.99 16.71 3.67
N ASN A 131 1.70 17.81 3.59
CA ASN A 131 2.88 18.11 4.39
C ASN A 131 2.77 19.52 4.97
N GLY A 132 3.88 20.08 5.45
CA GLY A 132 3.94 21.44 5.99
C GLY A 132 3.36 22.54 5.09
N ASP A 133 3.28 22.32 3.77
CA ASP A 133 2.71 23.24 2.80
C ASP A 133 1.18 23.11 2.65
N GLY A 134 0.57 22.18 3.37
CA GLY A 134 -0.87 21.93 3.41
C GLY A 134 -1.31 20.71 2.61
N VAL A 135 -2.65 20.60 2.38
CA VAL A 135 -3.25 19.47 1.67
C VAL A 135 -2.89 19.52 0.19
N ASN A 136 -2.34 18.42 -0.32
CA ASN A 136 -1.95 18.26 -1.72
C ASN A 136 -2.50 16.98 -2.36
N HIS A 137 -3.15 16.11 -1.58
CA HIS A 137 -3.73 14.87 -2.09
C HIS A 137 -5.04 14.53 -1.40
N VAL A 138 -5.91 13.76 -2.09
CA VAL A 138 -7.21 13.33 -1.60
C VAL A 138 -7.54 11.94 -2.13
N GLY A 139 -8.28 11.17 -1.33
CA GLY A 139 -8.87 9.89 -1.71
C GLY A 139 -10.26 9.72 -1.14
N ILE A 140 -10.96 8.67 -1.58
CA ILE A 140 -12.28 8.26 -1.12
C ILE A 140 -12.10 7.05 -0.20
N TYR A 141 -12.50 7.16 1.04
CA TYR A 141 -12.45 6.04 1.99
C TYR A 141 -13.49 4.98 1.62
N VAL A 142 -13.08 3.71 1.61
CA VAL A 142 -13.93 2.58 1.19
C VAL A 142 -14.14 1.54 2.28
N GLY A 143 -13.70 1.83 3.49
CA GLY A 143 -13.82 0.91 4.63
C GLY A 143 -12.54 0.13 4.91
N GLU A 144 -12.49 -0.51 6.08
CA GLU A 144 -11.39 -1.38 6.52
C GLU A 144 -9.99 -0.73 6.48
N GLY A 145 -9.93 0.58 6.73
CA GLY A 145 -8.68 1.33 6.67
C GLY A 145 -8.16 1.59 5.25
N ARG A 146 -8.96 1.34 4.20
CA ARG A 146 -8.55 1.49 2.79
C ARG A 146 -9.23 2.69 2.14
N PHE A 147 -8.57 3.23 1.14
CA PHE A 147 -9.11 4.31 0.32
C PHE A 147 -8.70 4.15 -1.15
N VAL A 148 -9.55 4.64 -2.04
CA VAL A 148 -9.30 4.71 -3.49
C VAL A 148 -8.80 6.11 -3.83
N HIS A 149 -7.76 6.19 -4.63
CA HIS A 149 -7.17 7.45 -5.05
C HIS A 149 -6.43 7.32 -6.39
N ALA A 150 -6.06 8.45 -6.99
CA ALA A 150 -5.20 8.54 -8.18
C ALA A 150 -3.87 9.18 -7.80
N PRO A 151 -2.83 8.40 -7.44
CA PRO A 151 -1.52 8.93 -7.05
C PRO A 151 -0.68 9.31 -8.25
N THR A 152 0.11 10.38 -8.13
CA THR A 152 1.05 10.83 -9.18
C THR A 152 2.14 9.79 -9.45
N SER A 153 2.64 9.14 -8.39
CA SER A 153 3.61 8.06 -8.46
C SER A 153 2.91 6.71 -8.54
N GLY A 154 2.84 6.08 -9.69
CA GLY A 154 2.28 4.75 -9.79
C GLY A 154 1.23 4.59 -10.88
N GLY A 155 0.96 5.64 -11.62
CA GLY A 155 0.35 5.56 -12.92
C GLY A 155 -1.13 5.22 -13.01
N THR A 156 -1.81 4.72 -11.95
CA THR A 156 -3.23 4.32 -12.03
C THR A 156 -3.99 4.61 -10.74
N VAL A 157 -5.31 4.73 -10.85
CA VAL A 157 -6.24 4.67 -9.71
C VAL A 157 -6.06 3.35 -8.99
N ARG A 158 -5.92 3.38 -7.67
CA ARG A 158 -5.68 2.18 -6.87
C ARG A 158 -6.23 2.29 -5.44
N LEU A 159 -6.23 1.15 -4.75
CA LEU A 159 -6.49 1.07 -3.31
C LEU A 159 -5.18 1.10 -2.54
N ASP A 160 -5.12 1.95 -1.52
CA ASP A 160 -4.03 1.95 -0.53
C ASP A 160 -4.61 1.91 0.89
N HIS A 161 -3.76 1.62 1.87
CA HIS A 161 -4.11 1.56 3.29
C HIS A 161 -3.73 2.86 4.00
N LEU A 162 -4.62 3.38 4.87
CA LEU A 162 -4.37 4.58 5.68
C LEU A 162 -3.20 4.41 6.66
N ASP A 163 -2.97 3.20 7.15
CA ASP A 163 -1.86 2.85 8.04
C ASP A 163 -0.56 2.50 7.29
N GLY A 164 -0.58 2.51 5.95
CA GLY A 164 0.62 2.44 5.13
C GLY A 164 1.60 3.55 5.53
N HIS A 165 2.90 3.21 5.61
CA HIS A 165 3.94 4.09 6.16
C HIS A 165 3.85 5.53 5.59
N TYR A 166 3.78 5.68 4.28
CA TYR A 166 3.67 7.00 3.65
C TYR A 166 2.37 7.73 4.01
N TRP A 167 1.23 7.06 3.91
CA TRP A 167 -0.09 7.66 4.07
C TRP A 167 -0.38 8.05 5.51
N ARG A 168 0.03 7.23 6.47
CA ARG A 168 -0.08 7.52 7.90
C ARG A 168 0.67 8.81 8.26
N ASP A 169 1.90 8.97 7.76
CA ASP A 169 2.77 10.09 8.10
C ASP A 169 2.33 11.41 7.41
N HIS A 170 1.54 11.31 6.33
CA HIS A 170 1.02 12.46 5.59
C HIS A 170 -0.48 12.71 5.80
N TYR A 171 -1.15 11.93 6.64
CA TYR A 171 -2.58 12.10 6.90
C TYR A 171 -2.88 13.46 7.52
N SER A 172 -3.76 14.24 6.86
CA SER A 172 -4.10 15.61 7.24
C SER A 172 -5.53 15.77 7.74
N GLY A 173 -6.34 14.71 7.67
CA GLY A 173 -7.73 14.72 8.15
C GLY A 173 -8.72 14.09 7.19
N ALA A 174 -9.98 14.14 7.55
CA ALA A 174 -11.07 13.63 6.72
C ALA A 174 -12.32 14.51 6.81
N LYS A 175 -13.17 14.39 5.79
CA LYS A 175 -14.47 15.06 5.68
C LYS A 175 -15.57 14.14 5.19
N ARG A 176 -16.76 14.31 5.76
CA ARG A 176 -17.99 13.77 5.22
C ARG A 176 -18.73 14.87 4.45
N VAL A 177 -19.06 14.56 3.21
CA VAL A 177 -19.82 15.44 2.31
C VAL A 177 -21.16 14.81 1.90
N LEU A 178 -21.43 13.60 2.43
CA LEU A 178 -22.68 12.86 2.29
C LEU A 178 -23.51 13.08 3.55
N ASP A 179 -24.57 13.89 3.45
CA ASP A 179 -25.56 14.12 4.50
C ASP A 179 -26.76 13.17 4.32
#